data_13ef76343011e1745230bad591e24b56
#
_entry.id   13ef76343011e1745230bad591e24b56
#
_cell.length_a   1.000
_cell.length_b   1.000
_cell.length_c   1.000
_cell.angle_alpha   90.00
_cell.angle_beta   90.00
_cell.angle_gamma   90.00
#
_symmetry.space_group_name_H-M   'P 1'
#
loop_
_entity.id
_entity.type
_entity.pdbx_description
1 polymer ?
#
loop_
_entity_poly.entity_id
_entity_poly.type
_entity_poly.pdbx_seq_one_letter_code
_entity_poly.pdbx_strand_id
1 'polypeptide(L)'
;MTVTTEKPRLEALFNAEVKASILKEFSLGNVSLVPKLTKITVNVGVGRFLDNQKLRPEIKDTVLSTLTTISGQKPIMLLAKKSVANFKVREGAPSAFMVTMRGDKMWHFLDRLISLAIPRIKDFRGLKETSFDQAGNYSFGVNEQAIWPEINMAEVNFQHGMNFNIVFENSTPEISKAILAQL
;
A
#
# COMPACT_ATOMS: atom_id res chain seq x y z
N MET A 1 3.47 31.57 7.60
CA MET A 1 4.33 30.79 6.71
C MET A 1 3.41 29.97 5.81
N THR A 2 3.24 30.39 4.56
CA THR A 2 2.52 29.63 3.54
C THR A 2 3.35 28.42 3.19
N VAL A 3 2.95 27.24 3.67
CA VAL A 3 3.51 25.97 3.20
C VAL A 3 3.06 25.85 1.74
N THR A 4 3.94 26.17 0.81
CA THR A 4 3.76 25.86 -0.60
C THR A 4 3.83 24.33 -0.71
N THR A 5 2.68 23.67 -0.70
CA THR A 5 2.61 22.22 -0.98
C THR A 5 2.88 22.06 -2.48
N GLU A 6 4.13 21.82 -2.83
CA GLU A 6 4.46 21.39 -4.18
C GLU A 6 3.68 20.11 -4.48
N LYS A 7 3.09 20.05 -5.68
CA LYS A 7 2.36 18.85 -6.10
C LYS A 7 3.29 17.65 -6.12
N PRO A 8 2.82 16.47 -5.71
CA PRO A 8 3.62 15.25 -5.74
C PRO A 8 4.19 14.99 -7.14
N ARG A 9 5.47 14.64 -7.23
CA ARG A 9 6.18 14.43 -8.50
C ARG A 9 5.45 13.44 -9.41
N LEU A 10 5.03 12.29 -8.88
CA LEU A 10 4.32 11.27 -9.67
C LEU A 10 2.92 11.71 -10.09
N GLU A 11 2.24 12.55 -9.31
CA GLU A 11 0.96 13.13 -9.73
C GLU A 11 1.14 14.09 -10.90
N ALA A 12 2.19 14.91 -10.87
CA ALA A 12 2.51 15.82 -11.97
C ALA A 12 2.84 15.02 -13.25
N LEU A 13 3.69 13.99 -13.16
CA LEU A 13 4.02 13.08 -14.25
C LEU A 13 2.77 12.39 -14.81
N PHE A 14 1.93 11.84 -13.94
CA PHE A 14 0.68 11.19 -14.34
C PHE A 14 -0.23 12.12 -15.12
N ASN A 15 -0.38 13.35 -14.66
CA ASN A 15 -1.26 14.33 -15.32
C ASN A 15 -0.67 14.89 -16.63
N ALA A 16 0.66 15.07 -16.72
CA ALA A 16 1.32 15.66 -17.88
C ALA A 16 1.54 14.66 -19.03
N GLU A 17 1.98 13.45 -18.71
CA GLU A 17 2.47 12.49 -19.70
C GLU A 17 1.62 11.22 -19.76
N VAL A 18 1.45 10.53 -18.63
CA VAL A 18 0.83 9.19 -18.59
C VAL A 18 -0.61 9.23 -19.10
N LYS A 19 -1.41 10.21 -18.70
CA LYS A 19 -2.79 10.35 -19.19
C LYS A 19 -2.89 10.45 -20.71
N ALA A 20 -2.00 11.24 -21.32
CA ALA A 20 -2.00 11.46 -22.76
C ALA A 20 -1.55 10.19 -23.51
N SER A 21 -0.57 9.47 -22.96
CA SER A 21 -0.08 8.20 -23.49
C SER A 21 -1.18 7.13 -23.47
N ILE A 22 -1.80 6.92 -22.33
CA ILE A 22 -2.87 5.92 -22.15
C ILE A 22 -4.08 6.23 -23.03
N LEU A 23 -4.46 7.50 -23.16
CA LEU A 23 -5.55 7.92 -24.04
C LEU A 23 -5.32 7.50 -25.50
N LYS A 24 -4.07 7.65 -25.99
CA LYS A 24 -3.69 7.26 -27.34
C LYS A 24 -3.57 5.75 -27.50
N GLU A 25 -2.89 5.09 -26.59
CA GLU A 25 -2.59 3.66 -26.63
C GLU A 25 -3.87 2.80 -26.64
N PHE A 26 -4.81 3.15 -25.76
CA PHE A 26 -6.10 2.41 -25.63
C PHE A 26 -7.25 3.06 -26.40
N SER A 27 -6.97 4.08 -27.23
CA SER A 27 -7.97 4.76 -28.07
C SER A 27 -9.22 5.22 -27.30
N LEU A 28 -9.02 5.73 -26.08
CA LEU A 28 -10.11 6.19 -25.22
C LEU A 28 -10.70 7.48 -25.78
N GLY A 29 -12.01 7.51 -26.01
CA GLY A 29 -12.70 8.63 -26.63
C GLY A 29 -12.80 9.90 -25.76
N ASN A 30 -12.53 9.79 -24.45
CA ASN A 30 -12.63 10.91 -23.50
C ASN A 30 -11.55 10.81 -22.42
N VAL A 31 -10.94 11.93 -22.06
CA VAL A 31 -9.96 12.06 -20.98
C VAL A 31 -10.51 11.59 -19.63
N SER A 32 -11.82 11.73 -19.40
CA SER A 32 -12.47 11.27 -18.16
C SER A 32 -12.55 9.76 -18.03
N LEU A 33 -12.36 9.02 -19.13
CA LEU A 33 -12.31 7.56 -19.12
C LEU A 33 -10.94 7.00 -18.70
N VAL A 34 -9.91 7.85 -18.69
CA VAL A 34 -8.58 7.43 -18.23
C VAL A 34 -8.67 7.06 -16.76
N PRO A 35 -8.24 5.84 -16.39
CA PRO A 35 -8.27 5.39 -15.00
C PRO A 35 -7.50 6.31 -14.06
N LYS A 36 -8.02 6.44 -12.86
CA LYS A 36 -7.40 7.25 -11.80
C LYS A 36 -6.99 6.38 -10.64
N LEU A 37 -5.83 6.69 -10.07
CA LEU A 37 -5.43 6.12 -8.79
C LEU A 37 -6.30 6.74 -7.69
N THR A 38 -7.07 5.91 -6.99
CA THR A 38 -8.07 6.37 -6.00
C THR A 38 -7.54 6.30 -4.58
N LYS A 39 -6.89 5.18 -4.24
CA LYS A 39 -6.34 4.93 -2.91
C LYS A 39 -5.24 3.89 -2.94
N ILE A 40 -4.35 3.97 -1.95
CA ILE A 40 -3.43 2.88 -1.61
C ILE A 40 -3.75 2.45 -0.19
N THR A 41 -3.93 1.13 0.00
CA THR A 41 -4.17 0.54 1.31
C THR A 41 -2.97 -0.29 1.70
N VAL A 42 -2.45 -0.04 2.90
CA VAL A 42 -1.38 -0.85 3.51
C VAL A 42 -1.99 -1.64 4.66
N ASN A 43 -1.76 -2.94 4.66
CA ASN A 43 -2.29 -3.86 5.67
C ASN A 43 -1.16 -4.70 6.28
N VAL A 44 -1.14 -4.78 7.61
CA VAL A 44 -0.24 -5.63 8.40
C VAL A 44 -1.07 -6.61 9.20
N GLY A 45 -0.98 -7.89 8.87
CA GLY A 45 -1.66 -8.97 9.61
C GLY A 45 -0.93 -9.30 10.91
N VAL A 46 -1.64 -9.24 12.03
CA VAL A 46 -1.10 -9.55 13.37
C VAL A 46 -1.70 -10.80 13.99
N GLY A 47 -2.58 -11.50 13.29
CA GLY A 47 -3.28 -12.69 13.79
C GLY A 47 -2.35 -13.82 14.25
N ARG A 48 -1.15 -13.94 13.66
CA ARG A 48 -0.15 -14.96 14.05
C ARG A 48 0.50 -14.69 15.40
N PHE A 49 0.43 -13.45 15.88
CA PHE A 49 1.10 -12.99 17.12
C PHE A 49 0.14 -12.85 18.29
N LEU A 50 -1.06 -13.38 18.16
CA LEU A 50 -2.04 -13.39 19.24
C LEU A 50 -1.67 -14.41 20.32
N ASP A 51 -1.64 -13.95 21.54
CA ASP A 51 -1.53 -14.79 22.72
C ASP A 51 -2.87 -14.74 23.49
N ASN A 52 -3.56 -15.88 23.62
CA ASN A 52 -4.89 -15.96 24.24
C ASN A 52 -5.89 -14.87 23.77
N GLN A 53 -5.96 -14.65 22.45
CA GLN A 53 -6.83 -13.65 21.79
C GLN A 53 -6.43 -12.18 22.07
N LYS A 54 -5.31 -11.95 22.71
CA LYS A 54 -4.78 -10.61 22.99
C LYS A 54 -3.49 -10.39 22.21
N LEU A 55 -3.31 -9.18 21.72
CA LEU A 55 -2.07 -8.76 21.09
C LEU A 55 -1.15 -8.17 22.17
N ARG A 56 0.11 -8.59 22.19
CA ARG A 56 1.10 -8.02 23.12
C ARG A 56 1.26 -6.53 22.85
N PRO A 57 1.35 -5.69 23.89
CA PRO A 57 1.50 -4.24 23.72
C PRO A 57 2.67 -3.85 22.85
N GLU A 58 3.83 -4.50 23.04
CA GLU A 58 5.07 -4.26 22.27
C GLU A 58 4.86 -4.42 20.76
N ILE A 59 4.18 -5.49 20.34
CA ILE A 59 3.87 -5.77 18.94
C ILE A 59 2.91 -4.73 18.39
N LYS A 60 1.89 -4.38 19.17
CA LYS A 60 0.93 -3.34 18.80
C LYS A 60 1.63 -2.01 18.57
N ASP A 61 2.46 -1.58 19.50
CA ASP A 61 3.12 -0.28 19.46
C ASP A 61 4.14 -0.21 18.32
N THR A 62 4.88 -1.30 18.07
CA THR A 62 5.80 -1.40 16.94
C THR A 62 5.06 -1.27 15.60
N VAL A 63 3.95 -2.01 15.39
CA VAL A 63 3.20 -1.94 14.12
C VAL A 63 2.55 -0.57 13.95
N LEU A 64 2.02 0.02 15.02
CA LEU A 64 1.45 1.37 14.99
C LEU A 64 2.49 2.41 14.63
N SER A 65 3.65 2.38 15.26
CA SER A 65 4.78 3.29 15.00
C SER A 65 5.24 3.14 13.54
N THR A 66 5.54 1.92 13.10
CA THR A 66 5.97 1.62 11.74
C THR A 66 5.00 2.17 10.70
N LEU A 67 3.72 1.80 10.80
CA LEU A 67 2.71 2.26 9.83
C LEU A 67 2.49 3.77 9.89
N THR A 68 2.57 4.39 11.07
CA THR A 68 2.43 5.84 11.21
C THR A 68 3.61 6.57 10.55
N THR A 69 4.83 6.09 10.75
CA THR A 69 6.05 6.66 10.14
C THR A 69 5.99 6.56 8.61
N ILE A 70 5.63 5.39 8.07
CA ILE A 70 5.58 5.16 6.62
C ILE A 70 4.44 5.95 5.96
N SER A 71 3.25 5.99 6.55
CA SER A 71 2.06 6.57 5.91
C SER A 71 1.79 8.03 6.27
N GLY A 72 2.42 8.55 7.32
CA GLY A 72 2.13 9.88 7.85
C GLY A 72 0.72 10.04 8.43
N GLN A 73 0.05 8.93 8.78
CA GLN A 73 -1.27 8.93 9.43
C GLN A 73 -1.48 7.74 10.36
N LYS A 74 -2.36 7.89 11.33
CA LYS A 74 -2.64 6.85 12.34
C LYS A 74 -3.35 5.64 11.72
N PRO A 75 -2.81 4.42 11.89
CA PRO A 75 -3.46 3.19 11.43
C PRO A 75 -4.72 2.85 12.24
N ILE A 76 -5.61 2.11 11.59
CA ILE A 76 -6.82 1.56 12.21
C ILE A 76 -6.56 0.09 12.55
N MET A 77 -6.88 -0.31 13.76
CA MET A 77 -6.88 -1.73 14.16
C MET A 77 -8.16 -2.41 13.68
N LEU A 78 -8.01 -3.48 12.94
CA LEU A 78 -9.11 -4.31 12.48
C LEU A 78 -9.32 -5.50 13.42
N LEU A 79 -10.56 -5.73 13.80
CA LEU A 79 -10.96 -6.84 14.63
C LEU A 79 -11.55 -7.96 13.78
N ALA A 80 -11.41 -9.19 14.24
CA ALA A 80 -12.00 -10.37 13.59
C ALA A 80 -13.52 -10.29 13.63
N LYS A 81 -14.16 -10.46 12.46
CA LYS A 81 -15.62 -10.38 12.32
C LYS A 81 -16.35 -11.66 12.75
N LYS A 82 -15.67 -12.80 12.71
CA LYS A 82 -16.21 -14.13 13.02
C LYS A 82 -15.17 -14.96 13.75
N SER A 83 -15.66 -15.86 14.61
CA SER A 83 -14.82 -16.86 15.25
C SER A 83 -14.53 -18.00 14.29
N VAL A 84 -13.24 -18.37 14.13
CA VAL A 84 -12.80 -19.50 13.30
C VAL A 84 -11.89 -20.41 14.13
N ALA A 85 -12.38 -21.60 14.44
CA ALA A 85 -11.70 -22.54 15.33
C ALA A 85 -10.34 -23.00 14.77
N ASN A 86 -10.24 -23.29 13.46
CA ASN A 86 -9.02 -23.72 12.81
C ASN A 86 -7.86 -22.72 12.92
N PHE A 87 -8.18 -21.43 12.96
CA PHE A 87 -7.19 -20.35 13.12
C PHE A 87 -7.07 -19.87 14.57
N LYS A 88 -7.77 -20.51 15.50
CA LYS A 88 -7.80 -20.13 16.93
C LYS A 88 -8.14 -18.64 17.14
N VAL A 89 -8.99 -18.07 16.29
CA VAL A 89 -9.40 -16.65 16.34
C VAL A 89 -10.83 -16.59 16.84
N ARG A 90 -11.09 -15.72 17.83
CA ARG A 90 -12.44 -15.38 18.31
C ARG A 90 -12.88 -14.05 17.71
N GLU A 91 -14.18 -13.88 17.60
CA GLU A 91 -14.79 -12.60 17.24
C GLU A 91 -14.31 -11.49 18.18
N GLY A 92 -14.00 -10.31 17.62
CA GLY A 92 -13.46 -9.19 18.37
C GLY A 92 -11.96 -9.24 18.66
N ALA A 93 -11.25 -10.34 18.33
CA ALA A 93 -9.80 -10.40 18.49
C ALA A 93 -9.08 -9.48 17.48
N PRO A 94 -7.95 -8.84 17.84
CA PRO A 94 -7.13 -8.06 16.90
C PRO A 94 -6.67 -8.93 15.72
N SER A 95 -6.95 -8.50 14.49
CA SER A 95 -6.62 -9.26 13.27
C SER A 95 -5.51 -8.61 12.46
N ALA A 96 -5.61 -7.31 12.25
CA ALA A 96 -4.69 -6.56 11.41
C ALA A 96 -4.67 -5.08 11.77
N PHE A 97 -3.66 -4.37 11.26
CA PHE A 97 -3.64 -2.91 11.21
C PHE A 97 -3.68 -2.46 9.75
N MET A 98 -4.46 -1.43 9.48
CA MET A 98 -4.66 -0.94 8.13
C MET A 98 -4.55 0.58 8.07
N VAL A 99 -3.95 1.06 6.99
CA VAL A 99 -3.93 2.47 6.61
C VAL A 99 -4.45 2.60 5.20
N THR A 100 -5.31 3.59 4.96
CA THR A 100 -5.78 3.94 3.63
C THR A 100 -5.36 5.37 3.31
N MET A 101 -4.54 5.54 2.29
CA MET A 101 -4.04 6.83 1.81
C MET A 101 -4.77 7.24 0.55
N ARG A 102 -5.04 8.56 0.42
CA ARG A 102 -5.67 9.21 -0.74
C ARG A 102 -5.03 10.57 -1.01
N GLY A 103 -5.26 11.11 -2.21
CA GLY A 103 -4.74 12.44 -2.61
C GLY A 103 -3.23 12.51 -2.54
N ASP A 104 -2.69 13.66 -2.14
CA ASP A 104 -1.25 13.94 -2.13
C ASP A 104 -0.45 12.92 -1.31
N LYS A 105 -0.98 12.51 -0.14
CA LYS A 105 -0.32 11.49 0.71
C LYS A 105 -0.15 10.16 0.00
N MET A 106 -1.11 9.77 -0.82
CA MET A 106 -1.05 8.54 -1.61
C MET A 106 0.07 8.63 -2.66
N TRP A 107 0.18 9.76 -3.37
CA TRP A 107 1.20 9.97 -4.38
C TRP A 107 2.61 10.05 -3.79
N HIS A 108 2.78 10.74 -2.67
CA HIS A 108 4.06 10.77 -1.94
C HIS A 108 4.46 9.38 -1.43
N PHE A 109 3.48 8.60 -0.96
CA PHE A 109 3.74 7.23 -0.53
C PHE A 109 4.14 6.35 -1.71
N LEU A 110 3.45 6.45 -2.85
CA LEU A 110 3.76 5.69 -4.06
C LEU A 110 5.16 6.01 -4.58
N ASP A 111 5.54 7.28 -4.60
CA ASP A 111 6.88 7.71 -5.03
C ASP A 111 7.98 7.09 -4.14
N ARG A 112 7.83 7.14 -2.82
CA ARG A 112 8.78 6.51 -1.89
C ARG A 112 8.79 4.99 -2.02
N LEU A 113 7.63 4.38 -2.26
CA LEU A 113 7.51 2.94 -2.46
C LEU A 113 8.32 2.50 -3.69
N ILE A 114 8.15 3.18 -4.81
CA ILE A 114 8.85 2.85 -6.07
C ILE A 114 10.34 3.22 -6.00
N SER A 115 10.65 4.44 -5.55
CA SER A 115 12.02 4.95 -5.63
C SER A 115 12.95 4.46 -4.51
N LEU A 116 12.40 4.16 -3.32
CA LEU A 116 13.21 3.84 -2.13
C LEU A 116 12.98 2.42 -1.61
N ALA A 117 11.71 1.99 -1.48
CA ALA A 117 11.39 0.75 -0.79
C ALA A 117 11.58 -0.48 -1.70
N ILE A 118 11.05 -0.47 -2.92
CA ILE A 118 11.13 -1.60 -3.84
C ILE A 118 12.58 -2.00 -4.18
N PRO A 119 13.52 -1.07 -4.49
CA PRO A 119 14.90 -1.43 -4.76
C PRO A 119 15.64 -2.07 -3.57
N ARG A 120 15.14 -1.89 -2.35
CA ARG A 120 15.71 -2.47 -1.13
C ARG A 120 15.19 -3.86 -0.78
N ILE A 121 14.23 -4.38 -1.55
CA ILE A 121 13.75 -5.76 -1.37
C ILE A 121 14.87 -6.71 -1.75
N LYS A 122 15.20 -7.62 -0.83
CA LYS A 122 16.20 -8.68 -1.09
C LYS A 122 15.69 -9.58 -2.22
N ASP A 123 16.58 -9.94 -3.13
CA ASP A 123 16.30 -10.84 -4.27
C ASP A 123 15.13 -10.38 -5.14
N PHE A 124 14.95 -9.06 -5.28
CA PHE A 124 13.88 -8.50 -6.09
C PHE A 124 14.08 -8.85 -7.58
N ARG A 125 13.10 -9.54 -8.16
CA ARG A 125 13.07 -9.96 -9.57
C ARG A 125 11.97 -9.28 -10.39
N GLY A 126 11.41 -8.21 -9.88
CA GLY A 126 10.27 -7.52 -10.46
C GLY A 126 8.94 -7.86 -9.76
N LEU A 127 7.95 -7.02 -9.98
CA LEU A 127 6.59 -7.23 -9.51
C LEU A 127 5.85 -8.19 -10.44
N LYS A 128 5.02 -9.07 -9.88
CA LYS A 128 4.29 -10.08 -10.66
C LYS A 128 3.19 -9.43 -11.49
N GLU A 129 3.20 -9.66 -12.78
CA GLU A 129 2.15 -9.16 -13.69
C GLU A 129 0.77 -9.80 -13.46
N THR A 130 0.73 -10.99 -12.83
CA THR A 130 -0.51 -11.72 -12.53
C THR A 130 -1.21 -11.23 -11.27
N SER A 131 -0.69 -10.23 -10.58
CA SER A 131 -1.26 -9.71 -9.32
C SER A 131 -2.31 -8.62 -9.51
N PHE A 132 -2.83 -8.44 -10.72
CA PHE A 132 -3.98 -7.60 -10.99
C PHE A 132 -5.28 -8.38 -10.80
N ASP A 133 -6.30 -7.71 -10.24
CA ASP A 133 -7.66 -8.24 -10.20
C ASP A 133 -8.46 -7.85 -11.47
N GLN A 134 -9.69 -8.33 -11.59
CA GLN A 134 -10.55 -8.05 -12.74
C GLN A 134 -10.92 -6.56 -12.90
N ALA A 135 -10.87 -5.80 -11.81
CA ALA A 135 -11.10 -4.35 -11.80
C ALA A 135 -9.82 -3.52 -12.02
N GLY A 136 -8.70 -4.18 -12.35
CA GLY A 136 -7.42 -3.52 -12.58
C GLY A 136 -6.69 -3.06 -11.32
N ASN A 137 -7.11 -3.47 -10.12
CA ASN A 137 -6.38 -3.16 -8.90
C ASN A 137 -5.15 -4.05 -8.79
N TYR A 138 -4.08 -3.51 -8.22
CA TYR A 138 -2.82 -4.22 -8.06
C TYR A 138 -2.52 -4.50 -6.60
N SER A 139 -2.14 -5.75 -6.28
CA SER A 139 -1.84 -6.17 -4.91
C SER A 139 -0.52 -6.92 -4.83
N PHE A 140 0.33 -6.54 -3.89
CA PHE A 140 1.56 -7.27 -3.61
C PHE A 140 1.91 -7.21 -2.12
N GLY A 141 2.77 -8.12 -1.68
CA GLY A 141 3.23 -8.18 -0.29
C GLY A 141 4.74 -8.17 -0.19
N VAL A 142 5.24 -7.64 0.91
CA VAL A 142 6.63 -7.73 1.33
C VAL A 142 6.71 -8.41 2.68
N ASN A 143 7.78 -9.17 2.91
CA ASN A 143 7.94 -9.96 4.11
C ASN A 143 8.57 -9.18 5.27
N GLU A 144 9.23 -8.05 4.98
CA GLU A 144 10.03 -7.31 5.95
C GLU A 144 9.73 -5.82 5.88
N GLN A 145 9.59 -5.19 7.05
CA GLN A 145 9.49 -3.72 7.14
C GLN A 145 10.83 -2.99 6.92
N ALA A 146 11.94 -3.71 6.94
CA ALA A 146 13.30 -3.18 6.76
C ALA A 146 13.56 -2.51 5.41
N ILE A 147 12.66 -2.70 4.44
CA ILE A 147 12.74 -2.04 3.13
C ILE A 147 12.56 -0.52 3.22
N TRP A 148 11.92 -0.04 4.28
CA TRP A 148 11.69 1.39 4.48
C TRP A 148 12.89 2.02 5.19
N PRO A 149 13.54 3.04 4.59
CA PRO A 149 14.71 3.70 5.20
C PRO A 149 14.36 4.47 6.47
N GLU A 150 13.10 4.86 6.65
CA GLU A 150 12.62 5.59 7.81
C GLU A 150 12.52 4.71 9.07
N ILE A 151 12.62 3.38 8.93
CA ILE A 151 12.49 2.45 10.04
C ILE A 151 13.88 2.06 10.54
N ASN A 152 14.17 2.40 11.78
CA ASN A 152 15.39 1.96 12.45
C ASN A 152 15.21 0.53 12.98
N MET A 153 15.84 -0.44 12.32
CA MET A 153 15.74 -1.85 12.71
C MET A 153 16.37 -2.17 14.06
N ALA A 154 17.25 -1.30 14.60
CA ALA A 154 17.81 -1.48 15.93
C ALA A 154 16.77 -1.24 17.05
N GLU A 155 15.73 -0.48 16.78
CA GLU A 155 14.64 -0.16 17.72
C GLU A 155 13.43 -1.10 17.56
N VAL A 156 13.42 -1.92 16.53
CA VAL A 156 12.31 -2.80 16.22
C VAL A 156 12.54 -4.20 16.79
N ASN A 157 11.76 -4.56 17.78
CA ASN A 157 11.88 -5.84 18.48
C ASN A 157 11.32 -7.04 17.69
N PHE A 158 10.59 -6.78 16.58
CA PHE A 158 9.96 -7.85 15.85
C PHE A 158 9.78 -7.50 14.35
N GLN A 159 9.96 -8.52 13.50
CA GLN A 159 9.85 -8.39 12.06
C GLN A 159 8.45 -8.78 11.59
N HIS A 160 7.86 -7.95 10.72
CA HIS A 160 6.56 -8.22 10.13
C HIS A 160 6.52 -7.87 8.64
N GLY A 161 5.72 -8.61 7.91
CA GLY A 161 5.39 -8.28 6.53
C GLY A 161 4.24 -7.29 6.43
N MET A 162 4.06 -6.74 5.23
CA MET A 162 2.95 -5.87 4.89
C MET A 162 2.45 -6.10 3.48
N ASN A 163 1.15 -5.91 3.29
CA ASN A 163 0.49 -6.02 1.99
C ASN A 163 0.08 -4.63 1.50
N PHE A 164 0.30 -4.38 0.23
CA PHE A 164 -0.06 -3.14 -0.45
C PHE A 164 -1.15 -3.44 -1.47
N ASN A 165 -2.21 -2.63 -1.47
CA ASN A 165 -3.26 -2.70 -2.47
C ASN A 165 -3.39 -1.31 -3.12
N ILE A 166 -3.10 -1.24 -4.39
CA ILE A 166 -3.20 -0.06 -5.23
C ILE A 166 -4.53 -0.14 -5.97
N VAL A 167 -5.43 0.80 -5.72
CA VAL A 167 -6.80 0.77 -6.23
C VAL A 167 -6.99 1.84 -7.28
N PHE A 168 -7.41 1.38 -8.46
CA PHE A 168 -7.78 2.22 -9.59
C PHE A 168 -9.30 2.34 -9.71
N GLU A 169 -9.76 3.40 -10.33
CA GLU A 169 -11.14 3.63 -10.70
C GLU A 169 -11.26 3.57 -12.21
N ASN A 170 -12.32 2.91 -12.72
CA ASN A 170 -12.60 2.75 -14.15
C ASN A 170 -11.46 2.11 -14.95
N SER A 171 -10.83 1.06 -14.42
CA SER A 171 -9.68 0.43 -15.06
C SER A 171 -9.93 -1.01 -15.48
N THR A 172 -9.05 -1.48 -16.34
CA THR A 172 -8.85 -2.90 -16.66
C THR A 172 -7.42 -3.30 -16.28
N PRO A 173 -7.13 -4.60 -16.10
CA PRO A 173 -5.78 -5.06 -15.76
C PRO A 173 -4.72 -4.55 -16.73
N GLU A 174 -5.03 -4.51 -18.02
CA GLU A 174 -4.12 -4.06 -19.09
C GLU A 174 -3.78 -2.57 -18.97
N ILE A 175 -4.81 -1.74 -18.77
CA ILE A 175 -4.62 -0.28 -18.63
C ILE A 175 -3.86 0.04 -17.34
N SER A 176 -4.22 -0.61 -16.22
CA SER A 176 -3.50 -0.40 -14.95
C SER A 176 -2.04 -0.84 -15.04
N LYS A 177 -1.75 -1.93 -15.74
CA LYS A 177 -0.37 -2.38 -16.01
C LYS A 177 0.41 -1.32 -16.79
N ALA A 178 -0.18 -0.78 -17.88
CA ALA A 178 0.45 0.27 -18.67
C ALA A 178 0.69 1.54 -17.86
N ILE A 179 -0.24 1.93 -16.99
CA ILE A 179 -0.08 3.08 -16.08
C ILE A 179 1.09 2.86 -15.12
N LEU A 180 1.12 1.70 -14.42
CA LEU A 180 2.17 1.42 -13.44
C LEU A 180 3.55 1.25 -14.08
N ALA A 181 3.62 0.85 -15.35
CA ALA A 181 4.88 0.74 -16.09
C ALA A 181 5.46 2.11 -16.51
N GLN A 182 4.63 3.15 -16.58
CA GLN A 182 5.03 4.52 -16.93
C GLN A 182 5.29 5.42 -15.71
N LEU A 183 4.96 4.99 -14.49
CA LEU A 183 5.20 5.69 -13.24
C LEU A 183 6.51 5.26 -12.59
#